data_995f1c866cf87bd7344c6516045ff688
#
_entry.id   995f1c866cf87bd7344c6516045ff688
#
_cell.length_a   1.000
_cell.length_b   1.000
_cell.length_c   1.000
_cell.angle_alpha   90.00
_cell.angle_beta   90.00
_cell.angle_gamma   90.00
#
_symmetry.space_group_name_H-M   'P 1'
#
loop_
_entity.id
_entity.type
_entity.pdbx_description
1 polymer ?
#
loop_
_entity_poly.entity_id
_entity_poly.type
_entity_poly.pdbx_seq_one_letter_code
_entity_poly.pdbx_strand_id
1 'polypeptide(L)'
;MSDPESNPSAPSAPIKELSGRIGKYDIVKPLGKGAMGIVYLAHDTILERDVALKVMVAAIADDPELKTRFEREAKAVARMTHPNVVNVFDLGSHTDGSPFIAMELLKGMDLQKAVRTPPPLTLERKVNIIVQVLAGLAHAHQAGIVHRDIKPANIFINQDGTVKIMDFGVARLTTASMTGTGNIVGTADYMSPEQVKGAKVDGRSDLFSVGCMLYELSLIHI
;
A
#
# COMPACT_ATOMS: atom_id res chain seq x y z
N MET A 1 -46.94 -18.53 -3.02
CA MET A 1 -45.56 -18.61 -3.57
C MET A 1 -44.82 -17.44 -2.97
N SER A 2 -44.05 -17.74 -1.94
CA SER A 2 -43.32 -16.73 -1.11
C SER A 2 -41.95 -16.58 -1.65
N ASP A 3 -41.53 -15.34 -1.98
CA ASP A 3 -40.17 -15.00 -2.39
C ASP A 3 -39.21 -15.22 -1.23
N PRO A 4 -38.00 -15.76 -1.50
CA PRO A 4 -36.96 -15.85 -0.47
C PRO A 4 -36.30 -14.48 -0.28
N GLU A 5 -36.41 -13.95 0.92
CA GLU A 5 -35.73 -12.75 1.40
C GLU A 5 -34.20 -12.85 1.19
N SER A 6 -33.66 -11.88 0.49
CA SER A 6 -32.24 -11.66 0.34
C SER A 6 -31.66 -11.26 1.69
N ASN A 7 -30.87 -12.15 2.28
CA ASN A 7 -30.10 -11.92 3.50
C ASN A 7 -29.05 -10.82 3.27
N PRO A 8 -29.06 -9.67 3.98
CA PRO A 8 -28.03 -8.66 3.84
C PRO A 8 -26.71 -9.20 4.42
N SER A 9 -25.64 -9.13 3.62
CA SER A 9 -24.28 -9.49 3.98
C SER A 9 -23.88 -8.91 5.33
N ALA A 10 -23.43 -9.79 6.23
CA ALA A 10 -22.94 -9.41 7.55
C ALA A 10 -21.79 -8.38 7.44
N PRO A 11 -21.78 -7.32 8.28
CA PRO A 11 -20.68 -6.36 8.31
C PRO A 11 -19.40 -7.08 8.73
N SER A 12 -18.32 -6.84 7.98
CA SER A 12 -16.98 -7.35 8.32
C SER A 12 -16.64 -6.97 9.78
N ALA A 13 -16.24 -7.95 10.57
CA ALA A 13 -15.89 -7.74 11.98
C ALA A 13 -14.87 -6.60 12.10
N PRO A 14 -14.99 -5.72 13.11
CA PRO A 14 -14.06 -4.61 13.30
C PRO A 14 -12.65 -5.17 13.53
N ILE A 15 -11.67 -4.68 12.76
CA ILE A 15 -10.26 -5.03 12.94
C ILE A 15 -9.88 -4.55 14.35
N LYS A 16 -9.57 -5.50 15.24
CA LYS A 16 -9.17 -5.23 16.63
C LYS A 16 -7.77 -4.60 16.62
N GLU A 17 -7.64 -3.46 17.26
CA GLU A 17 -6.32 -2.84 17.44
C GLU A 17 -5.45 -3.73 18.36
N LEU A 18 -4.22 -3.95 17.91
CA LEU A 18 -3.25 -4.72 18.67
C LEU A 18 -2.52 -3.82 19.67
N SER A 19 -2.26 -4.35 20.85
CA SER A 19 -1.41 -3.74 21.87
C SER A 19 -0.42 -4.77 22.39
N GLY A 20 0.71 -4.32 22.91
CA GLY A 20 1.76 -5.20 23.43
C GLY A 20 2.86 -5.47 22.42
N ARG A 21 3.23 -6.74 22.23
CA ARG A 21 4.43 -7.12 21.47
C ARG A 21 4.12 -8.11 20.35
N ILE A 22 4.72 -7.87 19.20
CA ILE A 22 4.69 -8.78 18.03
C ILE A 22 6.12 -9.22 17.71
N GLY A 23 6.48 -10.45 18.06
CA GLY A 23 7.87 -10.92 17.94
C GLY A 23 8.85 -10.02 18.71
N LYS A 24 9.76 -9.35 17.99
CA LYS A 24 10.73 -8.39 18.56
C LYS A 24 10.24 -6.93 18.56
N TYR A 25 9.01 -6.66 18.12
CA TYR A 25 8.48 -5.32 17.94
C TYR A 25 7.50 -4.96 19.06
N ASP A 26 7.81 -3.95 19.86
CA ASP A 26 6.90 -3.38 20.84
C ASP A 26 5.99 -2.36 20.16
N ILE A 27 4.67 -2.60 20.19
CA ILE A 27 3.67 -1.71 19.59
C ILE A 27 3.56 -0.44 20.43
N VAL A 28 3.75 0.72 19.77
CA VAL A 28 3.65 2.02 20.44
C VAL A 28 2.26 2.63 20.23
N LYS A 29 1.82 2.76 18.97
CA LYS A 29 0.50 3.31 18.61
C LYS A 29 0.16 3.01 17.15
N PRO A 30 -1.13 3.03 16.77
CA PRO A 30 -1.52 2.98 15.37
C PRO A 30 -1.12 4.28 14.64
N LEU A 31 -0.64 4.14 13.40
CA LEU A 31 -0.33 5.24 12.46
C LEU A 31 -1.42 5.41 11.41
N GLY A 32 -2.06 4.30 11.02
CA GLY A 32 -3.13 4.32 10.03
C GLY A 32 -3.80 2.97 9.89
N LYS A 33 -5.06 3.00 9.41
CA LYS A 33 -5.86 1.82 9.14
C LYS A 33 -6.28 1.83 7.68
N GLY A 34 -6.09 0.72 6.99
CA GLY A 34 -6.50 0.51 5.61
C GLY A 34 -7.31 -0.76 5.44
N ALA A 35 -7.78 -1.02 4.22
CA ALA A 35 -8.57 -2.21 3.91
C ALA A 35 -7.81 -3.53 4.17
N MET A 36 -6.49 -3.51 4.11
CA MET A 36 -5.63 -4.70 4.23
C MET A 36 -5.01 -4.89 5.60
N GLY A 37 -5.21 -3.97 6.53
CA GLY A 37 -4.60 -4.05 7.85
C GLY A 37 -4.39 -2.72 8.52
N ILE A 38 -3.63 -2.76 9.60
CA ILE A 38 -3.27 -1.59 10.41
C ILE A 38 -1.75 -1.42 10.37
N VAL A 39 -1.31 -0.18 10.19
CA VAL A 39 0.09 0.21 10.32
C VAL A 39 0.30 0.79 11.71
N TYR A 40 1.27 0.27 12.43
CA TYR A 40 1.65 0.71 13.77
C TYR A 40 3.03 1.38 13.75
N LEU A 41 3.22 2.38 14.60
CA LEU A 41 4.53 2.71 15.11
C LEU A 41 4.93 1.59 16.07
N ALA A 42 6.08 0.98 15.84
CA ALA A 42 6.62 -0.05 16.71
C ALA A 42 8.12 0.17 16.95
N HIS A 43 8.62 -0.31 18.09
CA HIS A 43 10.04 -0.27 18.44
C HIS A 43 10.66 -1.66 18.25
N ASP A 44 11.68 -1.77 17.36
CA ASP A 44 12.50 -2.99 17.21
C ASP A 44 13.45 -3.07 18.41
N THR A 45 13.17 -3.97 19.35
CA THR A 45 13.92 -4.13 20.60
C THR A 45 15.31 -4.75 20.43
N ILE A 46 15.63 -5.30 19.24
CA ILE A 46 16.96 -5.86 18.93
C ILE A 46 17.85 -4.81 18.30
N LEU A 47 17.29 -4.04 17.34
CA LEU A 47 18.04 -3.01 16.62
C LEU A 47 17.86 -1.61 17.23
N GLU A 48 17.11 -1.49 18.32
CA GLU A 48 16.87 -0.26 19.10
C GLU A 48 16.43 0.92 18.19
N ARG A 49 15.47 0.65 17.31
CA ARG A 49 14.96 1.66 16.37
C ARG A 49 13.45 1.58 16.19
N ASP A 50 12.86 2.72 15.84
CA ASP A 50 11.45 2.79 15.47
C ASP A 50 11.24 2.35 14.02
N VAL A 51 10.14 1.62 13.79
CA VAL A 51 9.73 1.08 12.50
C VAL A 51 8.24 1.30 12.27
N ALA A 52 7.80 1.29 11.03
CA ALA A 52 6.41 1.12 10.67
C ALA A 52 6.11 -0.38 10.53
N LEU A 53 5.21 -0.91 11.35
CA LEU A 53 4.82 -2.31 11.35
C LEU A 53 3.41 -2.45 10.76
N LYS A 54 3.31 -2.95 9.53
CA LYS A 54 2.02 -3.20 8.87
C LYS A 54 1.57 -4.62 9.18
N VAL A 55 0.51 -4.76 9.96
CA VAL A 55 -0.11 -6.03 10.31
C VAL A 55 -1.34 -6.23 9.45
N MET A 56 -1.38 -7.36 8.73
CA MET A 56 -2.43 -7.66 7.78
C MET A 56 -3.67 -8.22 8.48
N VAL A 57 -4.83 -8.08 7.83
CA VAL A 57 -6.08 -8.65 8.35
C VAL A 57 -6.02 -10.19 8.40
N ALA A 58 -6.71 -10.78 9.37
CA ALA A 58 -6.77 -12.23 9.59
C ALA A 58 -7.22 -13.01 8.34
N ALA A 59 -8.07 -12.44 7.51
CA ALA A 59 -8.52 -13.07 6.26
C ALA A 59 -7.36 -13.46 5.30
N ILE A 60 -6.19 -12.80 5.41
CA ILE A 60 -4.99 -13.21 4.66
C ILE A 60 -4.29 -14.39 5.35
N ALA A 61 -4.38 -14.48 6.68
CA ALA A 61 -3.83 -15.61 7.43
C ALA A 61 -4.61 -16.91 7.16
N ASP A 62 -5.90 -16.80 6.96
CA ASP A 62 -6.84 -17.93 6.76
C ASP A 62 -6.76 -18.53 5.34
N ASP A 63 -6.15 -17.80 4.38
CA ASP A 63 -5.97 -18.26 3.00
C ASP A 63 -4.49 -18.54 2.71
N PRO A 64 -4.08 -19.84 2.64
CA PRO A 64 -2.68 -20.20 2.39
C PRO A 64 -2.13 -19.70 1.05
N GLU A 65 -2.98 -19.56 0.03
CA GLU A 65 -2.56 -19.08 -1.28
C GLU A 65 -2.28 -17.59 -1.24
N LEU A 66 -3.15 -16.80 -0.60
CA LEU A 66 -2.95 -15.38 -0.38
C LEU A 66 -1.71 -15.12 0.48
N LYS A 67 -1.51 -15.88 1.55
CA LYS A 67 -0.32 -15.78 2.40
C LYS A 67 0.96 -16.05 1.63
N THR A 68 0.99 -17.12 0.84
CA THR A 68 2.18 -17.48 0.02
C THR A 68 2.49 -16.39 -1.02
N ARG A 69 1.47 -15.83 -1.66
CA ARG A 69 1.62 -14.72 -2.61
C ARG A 69 2.17 -13.47 -1.91
N PHE A 70 1.59 -13.11 -0.76
CA PHE A 70 2.04 -11.99 0.05
C PHE A 70 3.51 -12.12 0.42
N GLU A 71 3.93 -13.27 0.98
CA GLU A 71 5.33 -13.49 1.37
C GLU A 71 6.28 -13.42 0.17
N ARG A 72 5.89 -13.95 -0.99
CA ARG A 72 6.71 -13.89 -2.20
C ARG A 72 6.90 -12.46 -2.68
N GLU A 73 5.83 -11.66 -2.72
CA GLU A 73 5.87 -10.29 -3.19
C GLU A 73 6.64 -9.40 -2.20
N ALA A 74 6.40 -9.56 -0.91
CA ALA A 74 7.12 -8.84 0.11
C ALA A 74 8.64 -9.16 0.11
N LYS A 75 9.04 -10.43 -0.10
CA LYS A 75 10.45 -10.82 -0.26
C LYS A 75 11.08 -10.19 -1.51
N ALA A 76 10.33 -10.03 -2.58
CA ALA A 76 10.83 -9.35 -3.79
C ALA A 76 11.10 -7.85 -3.53
N VAL A 77 10.17 -7.18 -2.84
CA VAL A 77 10.32 -5.77 -2.45
C VAL A 77 11.46 -5.57 -1.45
N ALA A 78 11.63 -6.48 -0.48
CA ALA A 78 12.70 -6.41 0.52
C ALA A 78 14.12 -6.49 -0.07
N ARG A 79 14.26 -6.98 -1.31
CA ARG A 79 15.56 -7.00 -2.03
C ARG A 79 15.86 -5.70 -2.76
N MET A 80 14.88 -4.81 -2.90
CA MET A 80 15.08 -3.53 -3.55
C MET A 80 15.65 -2.51 -2.56
N THR A 81 16.66 -1.79 -2.97
CA THR A 81 17.18 -0.63 -2.25
C THR A 81 17.24 0.55 -3.20
N HIS A 82 16.33 1.52 -2.99
CA HIS A 82 16.26 2.73 -3.81
C HIS A 82 15.72 3.89 -2.96
N PRO A 83 16.24 5.13 -3.12
CA PRO A 83 15.78 6.27 -2.33
C PRO A 83 14.28 6.53 -2.44
N ASN A 84 13.67 6.20 -3.57
CA ASN A 84 12.24 6.44 -3.81
C ASN A 84 11.35 5.20 -3.64
N VAL A 85 11.85 4.13 -3.02
CA VAL A 85 11.08 2.94 -2.64
C VAL A 85 11.17 2.76 -1.13
N VAL A 86 10.07 2.41 -0.46
CA VAL A 86 10.09 2.12 0.97
C VAL A 86 10.96 0.89 1.25
N ASN A 87 11.88 1.01 2.22
CA ASN A 87 12.72 -0.11 2.63
C ASN A 87 11.93 -1.06 3.53
N VAL A 88 11.89 -2.33 3.16
CA VAL A 88 11.35 -3.43 3.98
C VAL A 88 12.50 -4.04 4.77
N PHE A 89 12.35 -4.12 6.08
CA PHE A 89 13.39 -4.62 6.99
C PHE A 89 13.15 -6.08 7.40
N ASP A 90 11.88 -6.47 7.54
CA ASP A 90 11.55 -7.79 8.07
C ASP A 90 10.14 -8.23 7.67
N LEU A 91 9.91 -9.53 7.69
CA LEU A 91 8.66 -10.22 7.42
C LEU A 91 8.44 -11.27 8.49
N GLY A 92 7.24 -11.37 9.01
CA GLY A 92 6.90 -12.38 9.99
C GLY A 92 5.41 -12.62 10.11
N SER A 93 5.04 -13.44 11.10
CA SER A 93 3.65 -13.69 11.45
C SER A 93 3.44 -13.46 12.94
N HIS A 94 2.32 -12.85 13.29
CA HIS A 94 1.84 -12.74 14.66
C HIS A 94 1.38 -14.11 15.20
N THR A 95 1.15 -14.23 16.49
CA THR A 95 0.73 -15.49 17.15
C THR A 95 -0.62 -16.01 16.67
N ASP A 96 -1.49 -15.13 16.16
CA ASP A 96 -2.78 -15.48 15.53
C ASP A 96 -2.65 -15.88 14.05
N GLY A 97 -1.41 -15.94 13.52
CA GLY A 97 -1.14 -16.27 12.12
C GLY A 97 -1.15 -15.06 11.17
N SER A 98 -1.60 -13.87 11.61
CA SER A 98 -1.63 -12.67 10.78
C SER A 98 -0.22 -12.28 10.32
N PRO A 99 0.04 -12.14 9.01
CA PRO A 99 1.35 -11.74 8.54
C PRO A 99 1.60 -10.26 8.80
N PHE A 100 2.86 -9.89 9.01
CA PHE A 100 3.28 -8.50 9.13
C PHE A 100 4.51 -8.18 8.29
N ILE A 101 4.67 -6.91 7.96
CA ILE A 101 5.86 -6.33 7.34
C ILE A 101 6.39 -5.22 8.25
N ALA A 102 7.66 -5.29 8.62
CA ALA A 102 8.37 -4.18 9.25
C ALA A 102 9.13 -3.38 8.19
N MET A 103 8.93 -2.07 8.17
CA MET A 103 9.50 -1.18 7.17
C MET A 103 10.02 0.11 7.81
N GLU A 104 10.75 0.90 7.03
CA GLU A 104 11.21 2.21 7.47
C GLU A 104 10.05 3.10 7.92
N LEU A 105 10.27 3.78 9.06
CA LEU A 105 9.33 4.79 9.57
C LEU A 105 9.52 6.08 8.79
N LEU A 106 8.52 6.45 8.00
CA LEU A 106 8.53 7.68 7.22
C LEU A 106 8.02 8.87 8.06
N LYS A 107 8.63 10.04 7.87
CA LYS A 107 8.28 11.28 8.59
C LYS A 107 7.79 12.32 7.59
N GLY A 108 6.48 12.52 7.51
CA GLY A 108 5.85 13.41 6.54
C GLY A 108 4.39 13.08 6.34
N MET A 109 3.93 13.09 5.10
CA MET A 109 2.54 12.76 4.77
C MET A 109 2.43 12.12 3.38
N ASP A 110 1.34 11.40 3.14
CA ASP A 110 1.01 10.90 1.81
C ASP A 110 0.62 12.05 0.86
N LEU A 111 0.80 11.81 -0.45
CA LEU A 111 0.50 12.82 -1.48
C LEU A 111 -0.98 13.19 -1.50
N GLN A 112 -1.89 12.27 -1.16
CA GLN A 112 -3.32 12.57 -1.10
C GLN A 112 -3.64 13.63 -0.04
N LYS A 113 -2.97 13.58 1.11
CA LYS A 113 -3.06 14.62 2.13
C LYS A 113 -2.34 15.89 1.71
N ALA A 114 -1.12 15.77 1.17
CA ALA A 114 -0.31 16.92 0.78
C ALA A 114 -1.03 17.83 -0.22
N VAL A 115 -1.76 17.24 -1.16
CA VAL A 115 -2.55 17.96 -2.16
C VAL A 115 -3.70 18.78 -1.54
N ARG A 116 -4.26 18.30 -0.43
CA ARG A 116 -5.38 18.94 0.28
C ARG A 116 -4.94 19.88 1.40
N THR A 117 -3.66 19.92 1.70
CA THR A 117 -3.11 20.69 2.82
C THR A 117 -2.52 22.02 2.31
N PRO A 118 -2.99 23.18 2.80
CA PRO A 118 -2.37 24.47 2.46
C PRO A 118 -0.94 24.60 3.00
N PRO A 119 -0.05 25.34 2.30
CA PRO A 119 -0.25 25.95 0.99
C PRO A 119 -0.25 24.91 -0.15
N PRO A 120 -0.90 25.22 -1.29
CA PRO A 120 -0.91 24.31 -2.44
C PRO A 120 0.50 23.99 -2.93
N LEU A 121 0.69 22.74 -3.44
CA LEU A 121 1.95 22.34 -4.03
C LEU A 121 2.25 23.19 -5.30
N THR A 122 3.44 23.77 -5.37
CA THR A 122 3.90 24.47 -6.57
C THR A 122 4.06 23.51 -7.76
N LEU A 123 4.01 24.04 -8.97
CA LEU A 123 4.22 23.22 -10.19
C LEU A 123 5.57 22.49 -10.14
N GLU A 124 6.63 23.19 -9.76
CA GLU A 124 7.97 22.60 -9.60
C GLU A 124 7.95 21.42 -8.63
N ARG A 125 7.26 21.57 -7.49
CA ARG A 125 7.14 20.51 -6.48
C ARG A 125 6.38 19.30 -7.01
N LYS A 126 5.28 19.52 -7.75
CA LYS A 126 4.49 18.45 -8.38
C LYS A 126 5.32 17.68 -9.40
N VAL A 127 6.05 18.39 -10.28
CA VAL A 127 6.94 17.76 -11.26
C VAL A 127 8.04 16.95 -10.56
N ASN A 128 8.68 17.52 -9.54
CA ASN A 128 9.71 16.82 -8.78
C ASN A 128 9.19 15.52 -8.12
N ILE A 129 7.97 15.53 -7.57
CA ILE A 129 7.33 14.34 -7.01
C ILE A 129 7.18 13.26 -8.09
N ILE A 130 6.66 13.61 -9.26
CA ILE A 130 6.47 12.67 -10.37
C ILE A 130 7.80 12.10 -10.86
N VAL A 131 8.84 12.92 -10.98
CA VAL A 131 10.18 12.46 -11.38
C VAL A 131 10.72 11.42 -10.38
N GLN A 132 10.58 11.66 -9.09
CA GLN A 132 11.00 10.72 -8.06
C GLN A 132 10.18 9.42 -8.07
N VAL A 133 8.86 9.49 -8.30
CA VAL A 133 8.01 8.30 -8.47
C VAL A 133 8.46 7.48 -9.67
N LEU A 134 8.71 8.12 -10.82
CA LEU A 134 9.19 7.44 -12.04
C LEU A 134 10.55 6.78 -11.83
N ALA A 135 11.46 7.40 -11.07
CA ALA A 135 12.77 6.82 -10.72
C ALA A 135 12.61 5.55 -9.89
N GLY A 136 11.74 5.57 -8.86
CA GLY A 136 11.43 4.40 -8.04
C GLY A 136 10.79 3.27 -8.84
N LEU A 137 9.83 3.60 -9.72
CA LEU A 137 9.18 2.62 -10.60
C LEU A 137 10.15 2.02 -11.61
N ALA A 138 11.03 2.82 -12.21
CA ALA A 138 12.04 2.32 -13.14
C ALA A 138 12.94 1.26 -12.48
N HIS A 139 13.37 1.51 -11.23
CA HIS A 139 14.14 0.53 -10.44
C HIS A 139 13.35 -0.76 -10.19
N ALA A 140 12.08 -0.65 -9.78
CA ALA A 140 11.22 -1.81 -9.53
C ALA A 140 10.97 -2.62 -10.82
N HIS A 141 10.69 -1.95 -11.94
CA HIS A 141 10.45 -2.61 -13.23
C HIS A 141 11.69 -3.33 -13.76
N GLN A 142 12.91 -2.79 -13.54
CA GLN A 142 14.16 -3.49 -13.87
C GLN A 142 14.33 -4.77 -13.05
N ALA A 143 13.80 -4.80 -11.81
CA ALA A 143 13.76 -6.01 -10.98
C ALA A 143 12.58 -6.94 -11.31
N GLY A 144 11.79 -6.64 -12.34
CA GLY A 144 10.60 -7.42 -12.74
C GLY A 144 9.40 -7.24 -11.82
N ILE A 145 9.39 -6.20 -10.98
CA ILE A 145 8.32 -5.91 -10.01
C ILE A 145 7.44 -4.79 -10.56
N VAL A 146 6.13 -5.06 -10.68
CA VAL A 146 5.09 -4.10 -11.07
C VAL A 146 4.27 -3.75 -9.85
N HIS A 147 4.04 -2.46 -9.59
CA HIS A 147 3.36 -1.98 -8.38
C HIS A 147 1.85 -2.27 -8.39
N ARG A 148 1.17 -1.95 -9.50
CA ARG A 148 -0.26 -2.22 -9.78
C ARG A 148 -1.29 -1.41 -8.98
N ASP A 149 -0.87 -0.57 -8.06
CA ASP A 149 -1.76 0.30 -7.25
C ASP A 149 -1.11 1.67 -7.03
N ILE A 150 -0.59 2.28 -8.09
CA ILE A 150 -0.04 3.64 -8.04
C ILE A 150 -1.18 4.63 -7.92
N LYS A 151 -1.19 5.37 -6.81
CA LYS A 151 -2.17 6.43 -6.48
C LYS A 151 -1.59 7.36 -5.43
N PRO A 152 -2.13 8.58 -5.25
CA PRO A 152 -1.60 9.55 -4.28
C PRO A 152 -1.47 9.02 -2.85
N ALA A 153 -2.38 8.14 -2.41
CA ALA A 153 -2.33 7.53 -1.08
C ALA A 153 -1.11 6.60 -0.86
N ASN A 154 -0.53 6.05 -1.94
CA ASN A 154 0.63 5.15 -1.88
C ASN A 154 1.96 5.87 -2.18
N ILE A 155 1.93 7.20 -2.31
CA ILE A 155 3.11 8.06 -2.49
C ILE A 155 3.29 8.89 -1.24
N PHE A 156 4.40 8.70 -0.54
CA PHE A 156 4.71 9.42 0.70
C PHE A 156 5.78 10.48 0.46
N ILE A 157 5.58 11.68 1.01
CA ILE A 157 6.52 12.80 0.91
C ILE A 157 7.11 13.00 2.29
N ASN A 158 8.40 12.70 2.44
CA ASN A 158 9.15 12.95 3.66
C ASN A 158 9.36 14.45 3.90
N GLN A 159 9.66 14.81 5.14
CA GLN A 159 9.94 16.20 5.55
C GLN A 159 11.15 16.80 4.82
N ASP A 160 12.15 16.00 4.45
CA ASP A 160 13.32 16.41 3.65
C ASP A 160 13.01 16.55 2.15
N GLY A 161 11.78 16.22 1.75
CA GLY A 161 11.35 16.28 0.37
C GLY A 161 11.57 15.03 -0.45
N THR A 162 12.18 14.00 0.10
CA THR A 162 12.30 12.69 -0.56
C THR A 162 10.93 12.04 -0.69
N VAL A 163 10.64 11.53 -1.88
CA VAL A 163 9.40 10.79 -2.16
C VAL A 163 9.64 9.29 -2.03
N LYS A 164 8.73 8.59 -1.38
CA LYS A 164 8.77 7.13 -1.22
C LYS A 164 7.51 6.49 -1.77
N ILE A 165 7.67 5.48 -2.62
CA ILE A 165 6.57 4.61 -3.06
C ILE A 165 6.36 3.55 -2.00
N MET A 166 5.12 3.43 -1.51
CA MET A 166 4.71 2.45 -0.50
C MET A 166 3.86 1.34 -1.12
N ASP A 167 3.65 0.26 -0.37
CA ASP A 167 2.64 -0.78 -0.65
C ASP A 167 2.78 -1.51 -2.00
N PHE A 168 4.02 -1.79 -2.43
CA PHE A 168 4.27 -2.66 -3.58
C PHE A 168 3.62 -4.04 -3.44
N GLY A 169 3.00 -4.51 -4.51
CA GLY A 169 2.55 -5.91 -4.65
C GLY A 169 1.27 -6.28 -3.89
N VAL A 170 0.80 -5.45 -2.95
CA VAL A 170 -0.35 -5.77 -2.09
C VAL A 170 -1.68 -5.80 -2.88
N ALA A 171 -1.76 -5.10 -4.02
CA ALA A 171 -2.96 -5.05 -4.85
C ALA A 171 -3.35 -6.40 -5.50
N ARG A 172 -2.40 -7.30 -5.74
CA ARG A 172 -2.71 -8.66 -6.28
C ARG A 172 -3.53 -9.51 -5.32
N LEU A 173 -3.45 -9.23 -4.03
CA LEU A 173 -4.18 -9.98 -3.01
C LEU A 173 -5.66 -9.63 -3.03
N THR A 174 -6.01 -8.38 -3.40
CA THR A 174 -7.39 -7.91 -3.44
C THR A 174 -8.12 -8.26 -4.73
N THR A 175 -7.44 -8.23 -5.88
CA THR A 175 -8.08 -8.60 -7.15
C THR A 175 -8.48 -10.06 -7.24
N ALA A 176 -7.75 -10.96 -6.57
CA ALA A 176 -8.10 -12.39 -6.54
C ALA A 176 -9.34 -12.68 -5.64
N SER A 177 -9.56 -11.88 -4.60
CA SER A 177 -10.71 -12.04 -3.69
C SER A 177 -11.95 -11.23 -4.12
N MET A 178 -11.81 -10.26 -5.03
CA MET A 178 -12.90 -9.34 -5.45
C MET A 178 -13.71 -9.84 -6.67
N THR A 179 -13.36 -10.96 -7.27
CA THR A 179 -14.16 -11.56 -8.36
C THR A 179 -15.54 -12.09 -7.92
N GLY A 180 -15.84 -12.09 -6.63
CA GLY A 180 -17.10 -12.57 -6.06
C GLY A 180 -18.15 -11.53 -5.66
N THR A 181 -17.79 -10.27 -5.44
CA THR A 181 -18.77 -9.25 -5.00
C THR A 181 -18.38 -7.87 -5.56
N GLY A 182 -19.05 -7.43 -6.57
CA GLY A 182 -18.91 -6.24 -7.40
C GLY A 182 -18.66 -4.85 -6.78
N ASN A 183 -18.00 -4.74 -5.66
CA ASN A 183 -17.66 -3.47 -5.04
C ASN A 183 -16.17 -3.12 -5.22
N ILE A 184 -15.83 -2.57 -6.39
CA ILE A 184 -14.57 -1.84 -6.60
C ILE A 184 -14.72 -0.47 -5.94
N VAL A 185 -14.41 -0.35 -4.65
CA VAL A 185 -14.48 0.94 -3.94
C VAL A 185 -13.08 1.57 -3.88
N GLY A 186 -12.89 2.71 -4.56
CA GLY A 186 -11.83 3.68 -4.28
C GLY A 186 -10.50 3.55 -5.04
N THR A 187 -10.24 2.50 -5.83
CA THR A 187 -8.97 2.34 -6.57
C THR A 187 -9.15 2.40 -8.09
N ALA A 188 -10.38 2.41 -8.60
CA ALA A 188 -10.68 2.35 -10.03
C ALA A 188 -10.16 3.55 -10.83
N ASP A 189 -10.06 4.73 -10.22
CA ASP A 189 -9.71 6.00 -10.87
C ASP A 189 -8.31 6.01 -11.49
N TYR A 190 -7.40 5.17 -10.99
CA TYR A 190 -6.01 5.07 -11.46
C TYR A 190 -5.73 3.77 -12.20
N MET A 191 -6.71 2.87 -12.33
CA MET A 191 -6.51 1.58 -12.99
C MET A 191 -6.29 1.73 -14.49
N SER A 192 -5.29 1.03 -15.00
CA SER A 192 -5.08 0.93 -16.42
C SER A 192 -6.17 0.10 -17.12
N PRO A 193 -6.43 0.32 -18.42
CA PRO A 193 -7.43 -0.45 -19.16
C PRO A 193 -7.22 -1.96 -19.11
N GLU A 194 -5.97 -2.43 -19.11
CA GLU A 194 -5.64 -3.85 -18.99
C GLU A 194 -5.93 -4.39 -17.60
N GLN A 195 -5.76 -3.59 -16.54
CA GLN A 195 -6.16 -3.99 -15.16
C GLN A 195 -7.67 -4.17 -15.06
N VAL A 196 -8.44 -3.21 -15.59
CA VAL A 196 -9.91 -3.28 -15.60
C VAL A 196 -10.41 -4.50 -16.36
N LYS A 197 -9.74 -4.86 -17.47
CA LYS A 197 -10.08 -6.03 -18.29
C LYS A 197 -9.56 -7.36 -17.73
N GLY A 198 -8.82 -7.35 -16.61
CA GLY A 198 -8.17 -8.56 -16.07
C GLY A 198 -7.11 -9.14 -17.01
N ALA A 199 -6.56 -8.34 -17.93
CA ALA A 199 -5.53 -8.76 -18.87
C ALA A 199 -4.14 -8.79 -18.21
N LYS A 200 -3.12 -9.24 -18.97
CA LYS A 200 -1.74 -9.28 -18.46
C LYS A 200 -1.23 -7.86 -18.21
N VAL A 201 -0.82 -7.60 -16.98
CA VAL A 201 -0.31 -6.32 -16.48
C VAL A 201 1.22 -6.33 -16.47
N ASP A 202 1.85 -5.27 -16.99
CA ASP A 202 3.30 -5.00 -16.93
C ASP A 202 3.56 -3.57 -16.42
N GLY A 203 4.82 -3.10 -16.45
CA GLY A 203 5.21 -1.77 -15.96
C GLY A 203 4.48 -0.60 -16.63
N ARG A 204 3.92 -0.77 -17.83
CA ARG A 204 3.14 0.27 -18.53
C ARG A 204 1.85 0.60 -17.78
N SER A 205 1.28 -0.34 -17.05
CA SER A 205 0.10 -0.10 -16.22
C SER A 205 0.41 0.88 -15.08
N ASP A 206 1.59 0.79 -14.46
CA ASP A 206 2.01 1.77 -13.44
C ASP A 206 2.22 3.16 -14.07
N LEU A 207 2.77 3.23 -15.29
CA LEU A 207 2.94 4.49 -16.01
C LEU A 207 1.60 5.14 -16.38
N PHE A 208 0.58 4.34 -16.73
CA PHE A 208 -0.78 4.83 -16.93
C PHE A 208 -1.31 5.48 -15.64
N SER A 209 -1.15 4.81 -14.50
CA SER A 209 -1.58 5.32 -13.18
C SER A 209 -0.84 6.60 -12.80
N VAL A 210 0.47 6.70 -13.11
CA VAL A 210 1.25 7.96 -12.95
C VAL A 210 0.67 9.07 -13.84
N GLY A 211 0.26 8.76 -15.06
CA GLY A 211 -0.41 9.71 -15.96
C GLY A 211 -1.70 10.27 -15.38
N CYS A 212 -2.57 9.39 -14.82
CA CYS A 212 -3.79 9.80 -14.12
C CYS A 212 -3.47 10.69 -12.91
N MET A 213 -2.47 10.32 -12.10
CA MET A 213 -2.03 11.11 -10.95
C MET A 213 -1.47 12.48 -11.37
N LEU A 214 -0.68 12.55 -12.44
CA LEU A 214 -0.16 13.82 -12.97
C LEU A 214 -1.30 14.72 -13.47
N TYR A 215 -2.30 14.16 -14.15
CA TYR A 215 -3.49 14.87 -14.59
C TYR A 215 -4.25 15.47 -13.40
N GLU A 216 -4.53 14.67 -12.36
CA GLU A 216 -5.16 15.14 -11.12
C GLU A 216 -4.35 16.28 -10.48
N LEU A 217 -3.05 16.11 -10.32
CA LEU A 217 -2.16 17.13 -9.75
C LEU A 217 -2.17 18.43 -10.57
N SER A 218 -2.38 18.36 -11.90
CA SER A 218 -2.44 19.55 -12.77
C SER A 218 -3.72 20.35 -12.58
N LEU A 219 -4.85 19.68 -12.26
CA LEU A 219 -6.17 20.30 -12.16
C LEU A 219 -6.50 20.90 -10.79
N ILE A 220 -5.76 20.57 -9.75
CA ILE A 220 -6.02 21.02 -8.37
C ILE A 220 -5.92 22.55 -8.18
N HIS A 221 -5.58 23.30 -9.22
CA HIS A 221 -5.55 24.77 -9.21
C HIS A 221 -6.67 25.42 -10.05
N ILE A 222 -7.53 24.61 -10.63
CA ILE A 222 -8.70 25.09 -11.35
C ILE A 222 -9.94 24.94 -10.47
#